data_6814a4623b849c37b57ae7c761608e9e
#
_entry.id   6814a4623b849c37b57ae7c761608e9e
#
_cell.length_a   1.000
_cell.length_b   1.000
_cell.length_c   1.000
_cell.angle_alpha   90.00
_cell.angle_beta   90.00
_cell.angle_gamma   90.00
#
_symmetry.space_group_name_H-M   'P 1'
#
loop_
_entity.id
_entity.type
_entity.pdbx_description
1 polymer ?
#
loop_
_entity_poly.entity_id
_entity_poly.type
_entity_poly.pdbx_seq_one_letter_code
_entity_poly.pdbx_strand_id
1 'polypeptide(L)'
;MADAPEITCPDPITVSAGSGVGAAVSYALPESRKGQGAVSVVCTPSPGSTFPVGVTQTQCVATDTLSRTASCSFSVTIVAPPRLRATRIMAFGDSLTVGQTILSNDPYDFVAPPGTSYPAVLGQLLSARYTDQTITVFNRGLIGEQAWRAMPRFIDAFVTDRPDVVVLQEGYNDYRVGETPAIGVANAVLGISELAREARRRGARVFICTLAPGRPGRVQIPAWALEDINAQYRRIARDEGAVLVDLYAVLAPDVNAYVSIDGLHLTLLGYRRVAETVFAAIRAELEIR
;
A
#
# COMPACT_ATOMS: atom_id res chain seq x y z
N MET A 1 16.86 -62.92 7.17
CA MET A 1 16.49 -62.19 5.92
C MET A 1 16.58 -60.73 6.24
N ALA A 2 17.17 -59.93 5.37
CA ALA A 2 17.20 -58.46 5.58
C ALA A 2 15.79 -57.90 5.49
N ASP A 3 15.46 -56.93 6.34
CA ASP A 3 14.17 -56.25 6.34
C ASP A 3 13.96 -55.44 5.06
N ALA A 4 12.74 -55.16 4.67
CA ALA A 4 12.39 -54.23 3.61
C ALA A 4 12.90 -52.80 3.96
N PRO A 5 13.13 -51.93 2.97
CA PRO A 5 13.49 -50.54 3.27
C PRO A 5 12.42 -49.85 4.08
N GLU A 6 12.85 -48.90 4.92
CA GLU A 6 11.99 -47.95 5.64
C GLU A 6 12.36 -46.53 5.19
N ILE A 7 11.39 -45.65 5.04
CA ILE A 7 11.60 -44.27 4.62
C ILE A 7 10.79 -43.30 5.50
N THR A 8 11.42 -42.19 5.89
CA THR A 8 10.77 -41.13 6.68
C THR A 8 10.81 -39.84 5.91
N CYS A 9 9.65 -39.30 5.53
CA CYS A 9 9.55 -38.02 4.83
C CYS A 9 9.86 -36.84 5.75
N PRO A 10 10.33 -35.73 5.16
CA PRO A 10 10.48 -34.45 5.89
C PRO A 10 9.12 -33.90 6.28
N ASP A 11 9.15 -32.92 7.19
CA ASP A 11 7.99 -32.11 7.54
C ASP A 11 7.46 -31.34 6.31
N PRO A 12 6.19 -30.88 6.34
CA PRO A 12 5.61 -30.04 5.30
C PRO A 12 6.42 -28.75 5.04
N ILE A 13 6.62 -28.42 3.77
CA ILE A 13 7.40 -27.27 3.34
C ILE A 13 6.45 -26.15 2.87
N THR A 14 6.70 -24.90 3.31
CA THR A 14 5.97 -23.73 2.85
C THR A 14 6.96 -22.70 2.31
N VAL A 15 6.72 -22.24 1.07
CA VAL A 15 7.56 -21.26 0.37
C VAL A 15 6.66 -20.16 -0.22
N SER A 16 7.07 -18.90 -0.10
CA SER A 16 6.43 -17.79 -0.79
C SER A 16 6.97 -17.67 -2.22
N ALA A 17 6.08 -17.63 -3.20
CA ALA A 17 6.47 -17.40 -4.58
C ALA A 17 6.78 -15.91 -4.84
N GLY A 18 7.74 -15.65 -5.72
CA GLY A 18 8.01 -14.31 -6.24
C GLY A 18 7.03 -13.87 -7.34
N SER A 19 6.25 -14.81 -7.89
CA SER A 19 5.25 -14.57 -8.92
C SER A 19 4.07 -15.53 -8.79
N GLY A 20 2.97 -15.25 -9.48
CA GLY A 20 1.77 -16.10 -9.48
C GLY A 20 1.94 -17.48 -10.18
N VAL A 21 3.11 -17.74 -10.80
CA VAL A 21 3.35 -19.02 -11.52
C VAL A 21 3.75 -20.15 -10.56
N GLY A 22 4.47 -19.82 -9.48
CA GLY A 22 5.00 -20.80 -8.54
C GLY A 22 6.43 -20.52 -8.11
N ALA A 23 7.09 -21.50 -7.49
CA ALA A 23 8.47 -21.39 -7.03
C ALA A 23 9.24 -22.72 -7.21
N ALA A 24 10.54 -22.62 -7.52
CA ALA A 24 11.43 -23.77 -7.45
C ALA A 24 11.71 -24.09 -5.97
N VAL A 25 11.52 -25.35 -5.59
CA VAL A 25 11.74 -25.78 -4.20
C VAL A 25 12.76 -26.90 -4.17
N SER A 26 13.89 -26.62 -3.48
CA SER A 26 14.88 -27.64 -3.16
C SER A 26 14.61 -28.21 -1.75
N TYR A 27 14.71 -29.49 -1.63
CA TYR A 27 14.61 -30.21 -0.35
C TYR A 27 15.58 -31.39 -0.34
N ALA A 28 15.97 -31.84 0.85
CA ALA A 28 16.79 -33.05 1.01
C ALA A 28 15.94 -34.29 0.70
N LEU A 29 16.52 -35.26 0.00
CA LEU A 29 15.87 -36.57 -0.14
C LEU A 29 15.65 -37.21 1.24
N PRO A 30 14.50 -37.85 1.45
CA PRO A 30 14.22 -38.59 2.69
C PRO A 30 15.30 -39.62 3.00
N GLU A 31 15.62 -39.77 4.28
CA GLU A 31 16.51 -40.84 4.72
C GLU A 31 15.80 -42.18 4.61
N SER A 32 16.52 -43.16 4.08
CA SER A 32 16.08 -44.57 4.09
C SER A 32 16.91 -45.37 5.09
N ARG A 33 16.25 -46.31 5.75
CA ARG A 33 16.86 -47.26 6.70
C ARG A 33 16.49 -48.64 6.30
N LYS A 34 17.27 -49.64 6.76
CA LYS A 34 17.09 -51.06 6.40
C LYS A 34 17.20 -51.27 4.87
N GLY A 35 16.70 -52.39 4.38
CA GLY A 35 16.81 -52.77 2.98
C GLY A 35 18.06 -53.61 2.69
N GLN A 36 18.09 -54.29 1.54
CA GLN A 36 19.21 -55.10 1.07
C GLN A 36 20.05 -54.33 0.06
N GLY A 37 21.34 -54.18 0.35
CA GLY A 37 22.30 -53.49 -0.52
C GLY A 37 22.06 -51.98 -0.59
N ALA A 38 22.38 -51.36 -1.72
CA ALA A 38 22.13 -49.93 -1.90
C ALA A 38 20.63 -49.63 -2.07
N VAL A 39 20.14 -48.64 -1.30
CA VAL A 39 18.75 -48.19 -1.39
C VAL A 39 18.72 -46.88 -2.19
N SER A 40 17.96 -46.87 -3.26
CA SER A 40 17.69 -45.65 -4.05
C SER A 40 16.42 -44.96 -3.58
N VAL A 41 16.42 -43.63 -3.48
CA VAL A 41 15.24 -42.83 -3.13
C VAL A 41 14.92 -41.87 -4.27
N VAL A 42 13.68 -41.93 -4.77
CA VAL A 42 13.16 -41.06 -5.83
C VAL A 42 11.90 -40.37 -5.33
N CYS A 43 11.86 -39.03 -5.48
CA CYS A 43 10.69 -38.23 -5.14
C CYS A 43 10.06 -37.59 -6.38
N THR A 44 8.73 -37.51 -6.39
CA THR A 44 7.96 -36.83 -7.46
C THR A 44 6.96 -35.87 -6.84
N PRO A 45 7.05 -34.57 -7.16
CA PRO A 45 8.10 -33.87 -7.95
C PRO A 45 9.49 -33.97 -7.33
N SER A 46 10.56 -33.92 -8.16
CA SER A 46 11.94 -34.02 -7.67
C SER A 46 12.42 -32.74 -6.98
N PRO A 47 13.45 -32.81 -6.11
CA PRO A 47 14.09 -31.61 -5.56
C PRO A 47 14.54 -30.64 -6.66
N GLY A 48 14.31 -29.33 -6.48
CA GLY A 48 14.61 -28.30 -7.47
C GLY A 48 13.54 -28.10 -8.53
N SER A 49 12.48 -28.92 -8.58
CA SER A 49 11.34 -28.72 -9.49
C SER A 49 10.58 -27.43 -9.18
N THR A 50 9.88 -26.88 -10.18
CA THR A 50 8.92 -25.79 -9.97
C THR A 50 7.59 -26.37 -9.48
N PHE A 51 7.16 -25.88 -8.31
CA PHE A 51 5.86 -26.20 -7.71
C PHE A 51 4.88 -25.06 -8.02
N PRO A 52 3.66 -25.35 -8.49
CA PRO A 52 2.65 -24.33 -8.72
C PRO A 52 2.15 -23.73 -7.39
N VAL A 53 1.53 -22.55 -7.47
CA VAL A 53 0.83 -21.96 -6.31
C VAL A 53 -0.24 -22.93 -5.80
N GLY A 54 -0.31 -23.05 -4.46
CA GLY A 54 -1.18 -24.00 -3.78
C GLY A 54 -0.41 -25.15 -3.14
N VAL A 55 -1.10 -26.23 -2.85
CA VAL A 55 -0.56 -27.40 -2.18
C VAL A 55 -0.28 -28.51 -3.19
N THR A 56 0.96 -28.98 -3.22
CA THR A 56 1.37 -30.14 -4.02
C THR A 56 1.83 -31.25 -3.09
N GLN A 57 1.31 -32.47 -3.27
CA GLN A 57 1.81 -33.66 -2.58
C GLN A 57 3.03 -34.20 -3.31
N THR A 58 4.11 -34.34 -2.57
CA THR A 58 5.35 -34.99 -3.04
C THR A 58 5.40 -36.39 -2.50
N GLN A 59 5.48 -37.41 -3.37
CA GLN A 59 5.61 -38.78 -3.04
C GLN A 59 7.08 -39.24 -3.22
N CYS A 60 7.64 -39.89 -2.22
CA CYS A 60 8.98 -40.47 -2.29
C CYS A 60 8.91 -41.98 -2.16
N VAL A 61 9.70 -42.69 -2.95
CA VAL A 61 9.80 -44.16 -2.96
C VAL A 61 11.25 -44.55 -2.76
N ALA A 62 11.51 -45.35 -1.75
CA ALA A 62 12.78 -46.05 -1.52
C ALA A 62 12.71 -47.45 -2.12
N THR A 63 13.73 -47.84 -2.88
CA THR A 63 13.81 -49.17 -3.53
C THR A 63 15.18 -49.80 -3.23
N ASP A 64 15.18 -51.03 -2.74
CA ASP A 64 16.41 -51.78 -2.50
C ASP A 64 16.81 -52.68 -3.68
N THR A 65 17.95 -53.36 -3.57
CA THR A 65 18.49 -54.22 -4.66
C THR A 65 17.65 -55.46 -4.94
N LEU A 66 16.71 -55.84 -4.06
CA LEU A 66 15.74 -56.87 -4.29
C LEU A 66 14.37 -56.38 -4.80
N SER A 67 14.33 -55.12 -5.26
CA SER A 67 13.11 -54.42 -5.78
C SER A 67 11.99 -54.31 -4.74
N ARG A 68 12.30 -54.43 -3.45
CA ARG A 68 11.32 -54.14 -2.39
C ARG A 68 11.24 -52.63 -2.16
N THR A 69 10.06 -52.15 -1.94
CA THR A 69 9.81 -50.68 -1.87
C THR A 69 9.18 -50.28 -0.55
N ALA A 70 9.43 -49.05 -0.14
CA ALA A 70 8.67 -48.30 0.85
C ALA A 70 8.40 -46.91 0.35
N SER A 71 7.29 -46.30 0.75
CA SER A 71 6.93 -44.95 0.31
C SER A 71 6.50 -44.08 1.47
N CYS A 72 6.70 -42.78 1.32
CA CYS A 72 6.16 -41.75 2.19
C CYS A 72 5.73 -40.54 1.36
N SER A 73 4.97 -39.61 1.93
CA SER A 73 4.58 -38.41 1.26
C SER A 73 4.59 -37.21 2.21
N PHE A 74 4.86 -36.01 1.66
CA PHE A 74 4.78 -34.76 2.38
C PHE A 74 4.22 -33.67 1.45
N SER A 75 3.69 -32.59 2.03
CA SER A 75 3.14 -31.48 1.26
C SER A 75 4.16 -30.36 1.06
N VAL A 76 4.16 -29.78 -0.16
CA VAL A 76 4.83 -28.53 -0.48
C VAL A 76 3.75 -27.50 -0.79
N THR A 77 3.71 -26.42 0.01
CA THR A 77 2.75 -25.32 -0.14
C THR A 77 3.46 -24.11 -0.71
N ILE A 78 3.00 -23.62 -1.86
CA ILE A 78 3.47 -22.37 -2.46
C ILE A 78 2.43 -21.30 -2.22
N VAL A 79 2.82 -20.24 -1.51
CA VAL A 79 1.96 -19.09 -1.22
C VAL A 79 2.16 -18.05 -2.32
N ALA A 80 1.07 -17.65 -2.98
CA ALA A 80 1.12 -16.58 -4.00
C ALA A 80 1.53 -15.24 -3.37
N PRO A 81 2.21 -14.35 -4.13
CA PRO A 81 2.43 -12.99 -3.68
C PRO A 81 1.09 -12.26 -3.53
N PRO A 82 0.97 -11.31 -2.58
CA PRO A 82 -0.25 -10.53 -2.44
C PRO A 82 -0.47 -9.66 -3.68
N ARG A 83 -1.73 -9.36 -4.00
CA ARG A 83 -2.11 -8.51 -5.14
C ARG A 83 -3.09 -7.44 -4.72
N LEU A 84 -3.15 -6.34 -5.46
CA LEU A 84 -4.21 -5.34 -5.36
C LEU A 84 -5.26 -5.57 -6.45
N ARG A 85 -6.52 -5.29 -6.14
CA ARG A 85 -7.61 -5.25 -7.12
C ARG A 85 -7.50 -4.07 -8.08
N ALA A 86 -6.71 -3.06 -7.74
CA ALA A 86 -6.56 -1.79 -8.45
C ALA A 86 -5.09 -1.42 -8.56
N THR A 87 -4.65 -0.91 -9.71
CA THR A 87 -3.22 -0.64 -9.98
C THR A 87 -2.92 0.79 -10.43
N ARG A 88 -3.96 1.59 -10.69
CA ARG A 88 -3.82 2.99 -11.13
C ARG A 88 -4.35 3.92 -10.05
N ILE A 89 -3.46 4.57 -9.33
CA ILE A 89 -3.76 5.38 -8.16
C ILE A 89 -3.46 6.84 -8.48
N MET A 90 -4.45 7.72 -8.37
CA MET A 90 -4.28 9.16 -8.52
C MET A 90 -4.27 9.80 -7.14
N ALA A 91 -3.14 10.41 -6.77
CA ALA A 91 -3.01 11.28 -5.62
C ALA A 91 -3.33 12.71 -6.08
N PHE A 92 -4.50 13.22 -5.73
CA PHE A 92 -4.98 14.54 -6.12
C PHE A 92 -4.99 15.48 -4.92
N GLY A 93 -4.44 16.68 -5.09
CA GLY A 93 -4.31 17.61 -3.98
C GLY A 93 -3.50 18.85 -4.29
N ASP A 94 -3.13 19.56 -3.24
CA ASP A 94 -2.41 20.83 -3.26
C ASP A 94 -0.87 20.66 -3.13
N SER A 95 -0.18 21.65 -2.53
CA SER A 95 1.26 21.63 -2.29
C SER A 95 1.73 20.45 -1.42
N LEU A 96 0.88 19.94 -0.54
CA LEU A 96 1.18 18.76 0.27
C LEU A 96 1.24 17.49 -0.60
N THR A 97 0.43 17.41 -1.64
CA THR A 97 0.49 16.31 -2.61
C THR A 97 1.68 16.47 -3.56
N VAL A 98 2.02 17.71 -3.99
CA VAL A 98 3.28 17.98 -4.70
C VAL A 98 4.48 17.47 -3.92
N GLY A 99 4.46 17.56 -2.60
CA GLY A 99 5.57 17.21 -1.72
C GLY A 99 6.45 18.42 -1.36
N GLN A 100 5.85 19.61 -1.32
CA GLN A 100 6.56 20.82 -0.94
C GLN A 100 6.98 20.77 0.54
N THR A 101 8.24 21.06 0.82
CA THR A 101 8.84 21.01 2.17
C THR A 101 9.85 22.14 2.37
N ILE A 102 10.36 22.29 3.59
CA ILE A 102 11.44 23.20 3.93
C ILE A 102 12.57 22.40 4.55
N LEU A 103 13.77 22.51 3.97
CA LEU A 103 14.98 21.82 4.43
C LEU A 103 15.98 22.74 5.11
N SER A 104 15.77 24.05 5.06
CA SER A 104 16.59 25.09 5.70
C SER A 104 15.92 25.64 6.97
N ASN A 105 16.53 26.64 7.60
CA ASN A 105 15.96 27.39 8.71
C ASN A 105 15.10 28.58 8.24
N ASP A 106 15.00 28.82 6.92
CA ASP A 106 14.11 29.84 6.35
C ASP A 106 12.73 29.23 6.07
N PRO A 107 11.65 29.72 6.74
CA PRO A 107 10.31 29.19 6.54
C PRO A 107 9.70 29.51 5.15
N TYR A 108 10.39 30.23 4.32
CA TYR A 108 9.99 30.57 2.95
C TYR A 108 10.83 29.87 1.86
N ASP A 109 11.84 29.08 2.26
CA ASP A 109 12.70 28.32 1.35
C ASP A 109 12.03 26.98 0.97
N PHE A 110 11.02 27.07 0.12
CA PHE A 110 10.24 25.89 -0.31
C PHE A 110 10.96 25.10 -1.39
N VAL A 111 11.09 23.81 -1.15
CA VAL A 111 11.62 22.82 -2.09
C VAL A 111 10.66 21.64 -2.24
N ALA A 112 10.75 20.92 -3.34
CA ALA A 112 10.03 19.66 -3.57
C ALA A 112 11.00 18.61 -4.10
N PRO A 113 11.83 17.98 -3.23
CA PRO A 113 12.86 17.06 -3.68
C PRO A 113 12.25 15.84 -4.41
N PRO A 114 12.83 15.43 -5.55
CA PRO A 114 12.33 14.28 -6.29
C PRO A 114 12.27 13.01 -5.43
N GLY A 115 11.19 12.25 -5.56
CA GLY A 115 11.03 10.97 -4.88
C GLY A 115 10.64 11.05 -3.40
N THR A 116 10.46 12.24 -2.81
CA THR A 116 10.17 12.43 -1.38
C THR A 116 8.72 12.77 -1.06
N SER A 117 7.92 13.16 -2.05
CA SER A 117 6.48 13.37 -1.87
C SER A 117 5.78 12.10 -1.43
N TYR A 118 4.65 12.22 -0.70
CA TYR A 118 3.93 11.00 -0.28
C TYR A 118 3.48 10.12 -1.44
N PRO A 119 3.05 10.65 -2.62
CA PRO A 119 2.71 9.78 -3.75
C PRO A 119 3.92 9.00 -4.29
N ALA A 120 5.11 9.60 -4.31
CA ALA A 120 6.33 8.92 -4.75
C ALA A 120 6.75 7.80 -3.77
N VAL A 121 6.74 8.10 -2.47
CA VAL A 121 7.02 7.09 -1.42
C VAL A 121 5.96 6.00 -1.41
N LEU A 122 4.68 6.34 -1.61
CA LEU A 122 3.59 5.36 -1.74
C LEU A 122 3.86 4.40 -2.91
N GLY A 123 4.27 4.93 -4.06
CA GLY A 123 4.63 4.11 -5.23
C GLY A 123 5.76 3.12 -4.92
N GLN A 124 6.79 3.55 -4.17
CA GLN A 124 7.88 2.68 -3.72
C GLN A 124 7.37 1.55 -2.79
N LEU A 125 6.53 1.88 -1.80
CA LEU A 125 5.96 0.91 -0.86
C LEU A 125 5.07 -0.12 -1.58
N LEU A 126 4.25 0.33 -2.51
CA LEU A 126 3.37 -0.54 -3.30
C LEU A 126 4.19 -1.48 -4.20
N SER A 127 5.18 -0.95 -4.93
CA SER A 127 6.02 -1.75 -5.81
C SER A 127 6.87 -2.77 -5.04
N ALA A 128 7.33 -2.43 -3.84
CA ALA A 128 8.09 -3.34 -2.99
C ALA A 128 7.24 -4.51 -2.46
N ARG A 129 5.93 -4.30 -2.25
CA ARG A 129 5.04 -5.34 -1.73
C ARG A 129 4.39 -6.18 -2.83
N TYR A 130 3.96 -5.55 -3.92
CA TYR A 130 3.19 -6.19 -4.99
C TYR A 130 4.06 -6.44 -6.22
N THR A 131 5.06 -7.31 -6.03
CA THR A 131 6.14 -7.57 -7.01
C THR A 131 5.65 -8.19 -8.32
N ASP A 132 4.45 -8.76 -8.34
CA ASP A 132 3.83 -9.41 -9.50
C ASP A 132 2.85 -8.47 -10.26
N GLN A 133 2.83 -7.18 -9.90
CA GLN A 133 1.97 -6.18 -10.53
C GLN A 133 2.74 -4.90 -10.84
N THR A 134 2.40 -4.25 -11.95
CA THR A 134 2.83 -2.88 -12.22
C THR A 134 1.80 -1.92 -11.64
N ILE A 135 2.16 -1.21 -10.57
CA ILE A 135 1.30 -0.22 -9.92
C ILE A 135 1.82 1.17 -10.25
N THR A 136 0.91 2.03 -10.70
CA THR A 136 1.24 3.43 -11.05
C THR A 136 0.58 4.37 -10.06
N VAL A 137 1.36 5.26 -9.45
CA VAL A 137 0.87 6.36 -8.62
C VAL A 137 1.10 7.67 -9.36
N PHE A 138 0.02 8.34 -9.73
CA PHE A 138 0.05 9.66 -10.39
C PHE A 138 0.03 10.74 -9.32
N ASN A 139 1.06 11.57 -9.27
CA ASN A 139 1.04 12.77 -8.45
C ASN A 139 0.35 13.90 -9.23
N ARG A 140 -0.84 14.28 -8.78
CA ARG A 140 -1.68 15.37 -9.31
C ARG A 140 -1.83 16.48 -8.27
N GLY A 141 -0.74 16.81 -7.59
CA GLY A 141 -0.67 17.99 -6.73
C GLY A 141 -0.54 19.27 -7.54
N LEU A 142 -1.13 20.35 -7.04
CA LEU A 142 -0.96 21.72 -7.57
C LEU A 142 -0.81 22.71 -6.43
N ILE A 143 0.32 23.41 -6.39
CA ILE A 143 0.63 24.38 -5.33
C ILE A 143 -0.45 25.47 -5.26
N GLY A 144 -1.00 25.71 -4.07
CA GLY A 144 -1.98 26.76 -3.83
C GLY A 144 -3.40 26.44 -4.28
N GLU A 145 -3.67 25.24 -4.79
CA GLU A 145 -5.00 24.86 -5.24
C GLU A 145 -6.02 24.86 -4.10
N GLN A 146 -7.24 25.25 -4.43
CA GLN A 146 -8.40 25.24 -3.57
C GLN A 146 -9.35 24.12 -4.01
N ALA A 147 -9.80 23.27 -3.09
CA ALA A 147 -10.66 22.14 -3.38
C ALA A 147 -11.94 22.52 -4.15
N TRP A 148 -12.60 23.63 -3.77
CA TRP A 148 -13.85 24.07 -4.40
C TRP A 148 -13.69 24.56 -5.85
N ARG A 149 -12.45 24.85 -6.30
CA ARG A 149 -12.13 25.24 -7.68
C ARG A 149 -11.50 24.11 -8.50
N ALA A 150 -11.14 23.01 -7.87
CA ALA A 150 -10.30 21.98 -8.47
C ALA A 150 -11.02 21.08 -9.50
N MET A 151 -12.36 21.12 -9.57
CA MET A 151 -13.15 20.20 -10.39
C MET A 151 -12.74 20.13 -11.87
N PRO A 152 -12.51 21.25 -12.60
CA PRO A 152 -12.10 21.16 -14.01
C PRO A 152 -10.80 20.38 -14.19
N ARG A 153 -9.76 20.71 -13.38
CA ARG A 153 -8.46 20.02 -13.39
C ARG A 153 -8.58 18.55 -12.97
N PHE A 154 -9.45 18.28 -11.99
CA PHE A 154 -9.73 16.93 -11.55
C PHE A 154 -10.27 16.06 -12.69
N ILE A 155 -11.24 16.58 -13.45
CA ILE A 155 -11.81 15.87 -14.59
C ILE A 155 -10.74 15.58 -15.65
N ASP A 156 -9.92 16.57 -16.00
CA ASP A 156 -8.84 16.44 -16.98
C ASP A 156 -7.80 15.38 -16.54
N ALA A 157 -7.40 15.43 -15.28
CA ALA A 157 -6.49 14.44 -14.68
C ALA A 157 -7.12 13.04 -14.68
N PHE A 158 -8.40 12.94 -14.32
CA PHE A 158 -9.11 11.66 -14.29
C PHE A 158 -9.22 11.01 -15.68
N VAL A 159 -9.53 11.80 -16.71
CA VAL A 159 -9.60 11.33 -18.10
C VAL A 159 -8.23 10.85 -18.60
N THR A 160 -7.19 11.59 -18.25
CA THR A 160 -5.80 11.28 -18.65
C THR A 160 -5.28 10.03 -17.95
N ASP A 161 -5.44 9.95 -16.64
CA ASP A 161 -4.83 8.90 -15.84
C ASP A 161 -5.70 7.64 -15.76
N ARG A 162 -7.00 7.76 -15.93
CA ARG A 162 -7.99 6.67 -15.77
C ARG A 162 -7.75 5.89 -14.47
N PRO A 163 -7.79 6.55 -13.32
CA PRO A 163 -7.46 5.91 -12.06
C PRO A 163 -8.55 4.94 -11.61
N ASP A 164 -8.13 3.82 -11.03
CA ASP A 164 -9.01 2.91 -10.28
C ASP A 164 -9.25 3.43 -8.85
N VAL A 165 -8.27 4.19 -8.34
CA VAL A 165 -8.24 4.74 -6.98
C VAL A 165 -7.91 6.22 -7.02
N VAL A 166 -8.63 7.00 -6.22
CA VAL A 166 -8.35 8.43 -5.99
C VAL A 166 -8.09 8.66 -4.51
N VAL A 167 -6.96 9.28 -4.19
CA VAL A 167 -6.62 9.77 -2.85
C VAL A 167 -6.74 11.28 -2.89
N LEU A 168 -7.67 11.84 -2.11
CA LEU A 168 -7.96 13.27 -2.02
C LEU A 168 -7.30 13.89 -0.79
N GLN A 169 -6.41 14.84 -1.00
CA GLN A 169 -5.75 15.62 0.05
C GLN A 169 -5.77 17.12 -0.31
N GLU A 170 -6.87 17.78 0.01
CA GLU A 170 -7.15 19.17 -0.34
C GLU A 170 -7.87 19.88 0.81
N GLY A 171 -7.89 21.23 0.80
CA GLY A 171 -8.73 22.06 1.67
C GLY A 171 -8.01 23.11 2.51
N TYR A 172 -6.69 23.02 2.63
CA TYR A 172 -5.93 24.05 3.38
C TYR A 172 -6.05 25.43 2.76
N ASN A 173 -5.91 25.53 1.44
CA ASN A 173 -5.92 26.81 0.73
C ASN A 173 -7.32 27.44 0.70
N ASP A 174 -8.38 26.63 0.75
CA ASP A 174 -9.76 27.10 0.85
C ASP A 174 -9.96 27.95 2.10
N TYR A 175 -9.45 27.49 3.24
CA TYR A 175 -9.52 28.23 4.48
C TYR A 175 -8.67 29.51 4.43
N ARG A 176 -7.45 29.45 3.90
CA ARG A 176 -6.49 30.56 3.90
C ARG A 176 -6.88 31.73 3.01
N VAL A 177 -7.62 31.49 1.93
CA VAL A 177 -8.01 32.52 0.96
C VAL A 177 -9.51 32.77 0.95
N GLY A 178 -10.26 32.13 1.83
CA GLY A 178 -11.69 32.40 2.02
C GLY A 178 -11.91 33.85 2.54
N GLU A 179 -12.93 34.51 2.04
CA GLU A 179 -13.28 35.89 2.47
C GLU A 179 -13.57 35.97 3.98
N THR A 180 -14.13 34.89 4.53
CA THR A 180 -14.32 34.71 5.97
C THR A 180 -13.95 33.28 6.37
N PRO A 181 -13.62 33.03 7.65
CA PRO A 181 -13.35 31.66 8.13
C PRO A 181 -14.48 30.67 7.84
N ALA A 182 -15.73 31.08 7.98
CA ALA A 182 -16.90 30.25 7.69
C ALA A 182 -16.98 29.86 6.20
N ILE A 183 -16.71 30.81 5.30
CA ILE A 183 -16.66 30.56 3.86
C ILE A 183 -15.51 29.62 3.52
N GLY A 184 -14.34 29.81 4.15
CA GLY A 184 -13.19 28.92 3.94
C GLY A 184 -13.46 27.48 4.34
N VAL A 185 -14.08 27.26 5.51
CA VAL A 185 -14.54 25.93 5.95
C VAL A 185 -15.55 25.35 4.95
N ALA A 186 -16.56 26.13 4.56
CA ALA A 186 -17.62 25.65 3.65
C ALA A 186 -17.03 25.26 2.28
N ASN A 187 -16.09 26.05 1.74
CA ASN A 187 -15.43 25.78 0.46
C ASN A 187 -14.60 24.49 0.50
N ALA A 188 -13.80 24.30 1.55
CA ALA A 188 -13.02 23.07 1.72
C ALA A 188 -13.94 21.83 1.74
N VAL A 189 -15.01 21.89 2.50
CA VAL A 189 -15.99 20.80 2.66
C VAL A 189 -16.75 20.52 1.36
N LEU A 190 -17.23 21.58 0.68
CA LEU A 190 -17.91 21.46 -0.60
C LEU A 190 -16.98 20.82 -1.64
N GLY A 191 -15.75 21.33 -1.77
CA GLY A 191 -14.79 20.84 -2.75
C GLY A 191 -14.50 19.37 -2.59
N ILE A 192 -14.15 18.91 -1.39
CA ILE A 192 -13.90 17.48 -1.12
C ILE A 192 -15.14 16.62 -1.40
N SER A 193 -16.33 17.10 -1.02
CA SER A 193 -17.57 16.36 -1.27
C SER A 193 -17.84 16.17 -2.76
N GLU A 194 -17.68 17.22 -3.55
CA GLU A 194 -17.89 17.17 -5.00
C GLU A 194 -16.85 16.31 -5.71
N LEU A 195 -15.56 16.46 -5.37
CA LEU A 195 -14.47 15.63 -5.93
C LEU A 195 -14.69 14.15 -5.62
N ALA A 196 -15.09 13.83 -4.39
CA ALA A 196 -15.36 12.45 -3.98
C ALA A 196 -16.54 11.85 -4.75
N ARG A 197 -17.64 12.59 -4.91
CA ARG A 197 -18.81 12.16 -5.69
C ARG A 197 -18.46 11.95 -7.15
N GLU A 198 -17.72 12.87 -7.75
CA GLU A 198 -17.31 12.75 -9.15
C GLU A 198 -16.38 11.55 -9.38
N ALA A 199 -15.41 11.31 -8.49
CA ALA A 199 -14.56 10.14 -8.56
C ALA A 199 -15.35 8.82 -8.49
N ARG A 200 -16.30 8.75 -7.56
CA ARG A 200 -17.20 7.58 -7.42
C ARG A 200 -18.10 7.39 -8.62
N ARG A 201 -18.69 8.47 -9.12
CA ARG A 201 -19.54 8.43 -10.33
C ARG A 201 -18.79 7.87 -11.53
N ARG A 202 -17.46 8.10 -11.60
CA ARG A 202 -16.56 7.56 -12.62
C ARG A 202 -16.04 6.15 -12.31
N GLY A 203 -16.44 5.55 -11.20
CA GLY A 203 -16.11 4.18 -10.82
C GLY A 203 -14.84 4.00 -10.01
N ALA A 204 -14.16 5.08 -9.60
CA ALA A 204 -12.96 4.96 -8.76
C ALA A 204 -13.30 4.69 -7.29
N ARG A 205 -12.44 3.92 -6.62
CA ARG A 205 -12.45 3.82 -5.15
C ARG A 205 -11.82 5.06 -4.55
N VAL A 206 -12.52 5.74 -3.63
CA VAL A 206 -12.09 7.03 -3.08
C VAL A 206 -11.54 6.86 -1.67
N PHE A 207 -10.43 7.55 -1.42
CA PHE A 207 -9.78 7.72 -0.13
C PHE A 207 -9.76 9.22 0.18
N ILE A 208 -10.30 9.62 1.33
CA ILE A 208 -10.32 11.01 1.78
C ILE A 208 -9.37 11.17 2.95
N CYS A 209 -8.39 12.05 2.80
CA CYS A 209 -7.45 12.41 3.85
C CYS A 209 -8.01 13.54 4.70
N THR A 210 -7.90 13.44 6.03
CA THR A 210 -8.09 14.61 6.90
C THR A 210 -6.92 15.57 6.72
N LEU A 211 -7.15 16.86 7.00
CA LEU A 211 -6.08 17.86 7.04
C LEU A 211 -5.12 17.57 8.20
N ALA A 212 -3.83 17.71 7.95
CA ALA A 212 -2.78 17.53 8.95
C ALA A 212 -2.86 18.59 10.07
N PRO A 213 -2.32 18.35 11.26
CA PRO A 213 -2.21 19.37 12.30
C PRO A 213 -1.24 20.47 11.91
N GLY A 214 -1.48 21.70 12.36
CA GLY A 214 -0.51 22.80 12.23
C GLY A 214 0.56 22.73 13.34
N ARG A 215 1.79 23.19 13.03
CA ARG A 215 2.87 23.27 14.02
C ARG A 215 2.59 24.35 15.06
N PRO A 216 2.75 24.10 16.37
CA PRO A 216 2.58 25.10 17.42
C PRO A 216 3.43 26.36 17.16
N GLY A 217 2.85 27.54 17.36
CA GLY A 217 3.50 28.83 17.12
C GLY A 217 3.50 29.31 15.65
N ARG A 218 3.10 28.45 14.70
CA ARG A 218 2.99 28.77 13.27
C ARG A 218 1.70 28.22 12.65
N VAL A 219 0.63 28.12 13.43
CA VAL A 219 -0.65 27.55 12.99
C VAL A 219 -1.28 28.37 11.87
N GLN A 220 -1.56 27.74 10.74
CA GLN A 220 -2.16 28.37 9.54
C GLN A 220 -3.70 28.35 9.58
N ILE A 221 -4.29 27.33 10.22
CA ILE A 221 -5.73 27.17 10.42
C ILE A 221 -5.96 27.04 11.94
N PRO A 222 -6.81 27.85 12.57
CA PRO A 222 -7.07 27.71 14.01
C PRO A 222 -7.72 26.36 14.33
N ALA A 223 -7.46 25.87 15.53
CA ALA A 223 -7.86 24.50 15.94
C ALA A 223 -9.34 24.22 15.69
N TRP A 224 -10.24 25.15 16.06
CA TRP A 224 -11.67 24.98 15.88
C TRP A 224 -12.09 24.76 14.40
N ALA A 225 -11.46 25.49 13.46
CA ALA A 225 -11.78 25.36 12.05
C ALA A 225 -11.19 24.06 11.46
N LEU A 226 -10.00 23.69 11.88
CA LEU A 226 -9.37 22.43 11.49
C LEU A 226 -10.15 21.23 12.01
N GLU A 227 -10.63 21.29 13.26
CA GLU A 227 -11.49 20.26 13.85
C GLU A 227 -12.83 20.12 13.11
N ASP A 228 -13.46 21.26 12.77
CA ASP A 228 -14.72 21.27 12.01
C ASP A 228 -14.53 20.69 10.60
N ILE A 229 -13.53 21.15 9.85
CA ILE A 229 -13.24 20.59 8.52
C ILE A 229 -13.00 19.09 8.61
N ASN A 230 -12.15 18.63 9.54
CA ASN A 230 -11.83 17.22 9.69
C ASN A 230 -13.04 16.39 10.15
N ALA A 231 -13.90 16.93 11.01
CA ALA A 231 -15.15 16.27 11.41
C ALA A 231 -16.08 16.08 10.20
N GLN A 232 -16.17 17.09 9.33
CA GLN A 232 -16.98 17.01 8.12
C GLN A 232 -16.36 16.06 7.07
N TYR A 233 -15.02 16.02 6.92
CA TYR A 233 -14.36 15.04 6.04
C TYR A 233 -14.61 13.61 6.48
N ARG A 234 -14.58 13.34 7.80
CA ARG A 234 -14.95 12.03 8.36
C ARG A 234 -16.41 11.67 8.08
N ARG A 235 -17.32 12.67 8.10
CA ARG A 235 -18.73 12.48 7.74
C ARG A 235 -18.86 12.18 6.25
N ILE A 236 -18.26 12.98 5.38
CA ILE A 236 -18.28 12.78 3.92
C ILE A 236 -17.74 11.39 3.57
N ALA A 237 -16.64 10.97 4.18
CA ALA A 237 -16.09 9.63 3.94
C ALA A 237 -17.13 8.53 4.23
N ARG A 238 -17.86 8.63 5.34
CA ARG A 238 -18.93 7.68 5.67
C ARG A 238 -20.10 7.76 4.69
N ASP A 239 -20.60 8.95 4.44
CA ASP A 239 -21.84 9.20 3.67
C ASP A 239 -21.63 8.86 2.19
N GLU A 240 -20.42 9.11 1.67
CA GLU A 240 -20.04 8.76 0.31
C GLU A 240 -19.44 7.35 0.19
N GLY A 241 -19.36 6.59 1.27
CA GLY A 241 -18.74 5.26 1.28
C GLY A 241 -17.25 5.27 0.87
N ALA A 242 -16.53 6.39 1.07
CA ALA A 242 -15.10 6.49 0.85
C ALA A 242 -14.30 5.92 2.03
N VAL A 243 -13.04 5.58 1.80
CA VAL A 243 -12.13 5.18 2.87
C VAL A 243 -11.55 6.43 3.52
N LEU A 244 -11.68 6.54 4.84
CA LEU A 244 -11.05 7.62 5.59
C LEU A 244 -9.55 7.32 5.79
N VAL A 245 -8.70 8.29 5.51
CA VAL A 245 -7.27 8.31 5.86
C VAL A 245 -7.07 9.43 6.88
N ASP A 246 -7.10 9.09 8.17
CA ASP A 246 -7.03 10.10 9.23
C ASP A 246 -5.60 10.57 9.49
N LEU A 247 -5.11 11.47 8.63
CA LEU A 247 -3.77 12.05 8.73
C LEU A 247 -3.60 12.89 9.99
N TYR A 248 -4.67 13.57 10.44
CA TYR A 248 -4.62 14.33 11.69
C TYR A 248 -4.23 13.42 12.86
N ALA A 249 -4.92 12.29 12.99
CA ALA A 249 -4.70 11.36 14.10
C ALA A 249 -3.27 10.78 14.13
N VAL A 250 -2.65 10.55 12.96
CA VAL A 250 -1.31 9.93 12.88
C VAL A 250 -0.16 10.93 12.96
N LEU A 251 -0.41 12.22 12.67
CA LEU A 251 0.61 13.27 12.70
C LEU A 251 0.58 14.10 14.00
N ALA A 252 -0.58 14.23 14.64
CA ALA A 252 -0.76 15.03 15.86
C ALA A 252 0.11 14.59 17.05
N PRO A 253 0.42 13.30 17.28
CA PRO A 253 1.27 12.91 18.42
C PRO A 253 2.68 13.49 18.40
N ASP A 254 3.24 13.79 17.22
CA ASP A 254 4.58 14.39 17.09
C ASP A 254 4.62 15.41 15.94
N VAL A 255 3.85 16.48 16.09
CA VAL A 255 3.73 17.54 15.07
C VAL A 255 5.09 18.13 14.71
N ASN A 256 5.99 18.28 15.69
CA ASN A 256 7.29 18.90 15.44
C ASN A 256 8.21 18.04 14.56
N ALA A 257 8.06 16.72 14.59
CA ALA A 257 8.78 15.83 13.69
C ALA A 257 8.18 15.80 12.29
N TYR A 258 6.86 15.94 12.17
CA TYR A 258 6.14 15.73 10.92
C TYR A 258 5.81 17.01 10.14
N VAL A 259 5.67 18.16 10.81
CA VAL A 259 5.32 19.45 10.18
C VAL A 259 6.53 20.37 10.19
N SER A 260 6.82 20.95 9.02
CA SER A 260 7.95 21.88 8.82
C SER A 260 7.79 23.17 9.61
N ILE A 261 8.83 23.97 9.61
CA ILE A 261 8.92 25.21 10.39
C ILE A 261 7.96 26.32 9.93
N ASP A 262 7.39 26.19 8.74
CA ASP A 262 6.33 27.11 8.25
C ASP A 262 4.95 26.86 8.88
N GLY A 263 4.80 25.71 9.58
CA GLY A 263 3.59 25.33 10.29
C GLY A 263 2.53 24.62 9.45
N LEU A 264 2.80 24.33 8.17
CA LEU A 264 1.87 23.76 7.21
C LEU A 264 2.44 22.56 6.46
N HIS A 265 3.54 22.78 5.71
CA HIS A 265 4.10 21.74 4.88
C HIS A 265 4.75 20.65 5.74
N LEU A 266 4.82 19.44 5.22
CA LEU A 266 5.37 18.33 5.96
C LEU A 266 6.89 18.25 5.81
N THR A 267 7.56 17.71 6.82
CA THR A 267 8.95 17.27 6.72
C THR A 267 9.03 16.02 5.82
N LEU A 268 10.23 15.62 5.43
CA LEU A 268 10.42 14.35 4.71
C LEU A 268 9.89 13.15 5.52
N LEU A 269 10.04 13.19 6.84
CA LEU A 269 9.49 12.17 7.74
C LEU A 269 7.94 12.22 7.75
N GLY A 270 7.36 13.41 7.72
CA GLY A 270 5.90 13.61 7.62
C GLY A 270 5.34 13.03 6.32
N TYR A 271 5.97 13.31 5.18
CA TYR A 271 5.55 12.72 3.89
C TYR A 271 5.65 11.20 3.88
N ARG A 272 6.71 10.64 4.45
CA ARG A 272 6.82 9.20 4.62
C ARG A 272 5.69 8.64 5.49
N ARG A 273 5.37 9.29 6.60
CA ARG A 273 4.28 8.89 7.50
C ARG A 273 2.92 8.92 6.79
N VAL A 274 2.66 9.95 5.98
CA VAL A 274 1.46 10.02 5.13
C VAL A 274 1.42 8.84 4.15
N ALA A 275 2.51 8.59 3.44
CA ALA A 275 2.60 7.48 2.48
C ALA A 275 2.33 6.12 3.14
N GLU A 276 2.93 5.86 4.32
CA GLU A 276 2.71 4.64 5.10
C GLU A 276 1.24 4.49 5.55
N THR A 277 0.59 5.60 5.90
CA THR A 277 -0.82 5.61 6.32
C THR A 277 -1.75 5.33 5.14
N VAL A 278 -1.51 5.99 3.99
CA VAL A 278 -2.26 5.74 2.74
C VAL A 278 -2.04 4.30 2.27
N PHE A 279 -0.80 3.82 2.31
CA PHE A 279 -0.45 2.44 1.97
C PHE A 279 -1.22 1.43 2.83
N ALA A 280 -1.27 1.64 4.15
CA ALA A 280 -2.00 0.77 5.06
C ALA A 280 -3.50 0.75 4.75
N ALA A 281 -4.09 1.90 4.44
CA ALA A 281 -5.50 2.02 4.06
C ALA A 281 -5.79 1.31 2.72
N ILE A 282 -4.96 1.52 1.69
CA ILE A 282 -5.07 0.85 0.38
C ILE A 282 -4.95 -0.66 0.54
N ARG A 283 -3.99 -1.11 1.34
CA ARG A 283 -3.79 -2.53 1.62
C ARG A 283 -5.00 -3.16 2.29
N ALA A 284 -5.55 -2.49 3.32
CA ALA A 284 -6.71 -3.01 4.05
C ALA A 284 -7.95 -3.14 3.17
N GLU A 285 -8.13 -2.22 2.21
CA GLU A 285 -9.31 -2.14 1.36
C GLU A 285 -9.21 -2.99 0.09
N LEU A 286 -8.02 -3.10 -0.50
CA LEU A 286 -7.87 -3.58 -1.88
C LEU A 286 -6.95 -4.80 -2.02
N GLU A 287 -6.23 -5.21 -0.97
CA GLU A 287 -5.36 -6.39 -1.06
C GLU A 287 -6.18 -7.68 -1.15
N ILE A 288 -5.77 -8.53 -2.08
CA ILE A 288 -6.26 -9.91 -2.24
C ILE A 288 -5.08 -10.89 -2.14
N ARG A 289 -5.39 -12.09 -1.69
CA ARG A 289 -4.43 -13.21 -1.57
C ARG A 289 -4.83 -14.35 -2.47
#